data_d3a84e1ebc044a40328cf6fc8388b39f
#
_entry.id   d3a84e1ebc044a40328cf6fc8388b39f
#
_cell.length_a   1.000
_cell.length_b   1.000
_cell.length_c   1.000
_cell.angle_alpha   90.00
_cell.angle_beta   90.00
_cell.angle_gamma   90.00
#
_symmetry.space_group_name_H-M   'P 1'
#
loop_
_entity.id
_entity.type
_entity.pdbx_description
1 polymer ?
#
loop_
_entity_poly.entity_id
_entity_poly.type
_entity_poly.pdbx_seq_one_letter_code
_entity_poly.pdbx_strand_id
1 'polypeptide(L)'
;MRNISIAFIFALIALSSIGQSNSYLAEVEQWHNARIAALKTPNGWLNLEGLFWLKAGVNRFGSATKNDIVFANPAFPLYLGDFVFEAGKVHWKDAAGEKITVKNSAGEMIQDISSINLLSEREGEYMSQWKDFVWVVIQREDKVGVRFRNLKAKTLLEFKGIERFPVNAKWRIKAKVIPQDQNPLMIMNVLGQNTAQKHGGQLVFEMEGKTYRLDAIDEGGIRLFVTFADATSGKTTYGSGRFIELEKPDANGETYIDFNKAYNPPCAFTEFATCPLPPPQNRLTIAIPAGEKKYGHH
;
A
#
# COMPACT_ATOMS: atom_id res chain seq x y z
N MET A 1 -52.07 -29.57 -18.04
CA MET A 1 -50.67 -29.35 -18.47
C MET A 1 -50.27 -27.90 -18.22
N ARG A 2 -50.21 -27.39 -16.98
CA ARG A 2 -49.90 -25.96 -16.74
C ARG A 2 -49.03 -25.68 -15.51
N ASN A 3 -48.41 -26.71 -14.91
CA ASN A 3 -47.58 -26.55 -13.69
C ASN A 3 -46.10 -26.92 -13.85
N ILE A 4 -45.62 -27.26 -15.08
CA ILE A 4 -44.23 -27.66 -15.30
C ILE A 4 -43.34 -26.46 -15.64
N SER A 5 -43.85 -25.38 -16.22
CA SER A 5 -43.07 -24.23 -16.68
C SER A 5 -42.52 -23.35 -15.56
N ILE A 6 -43.19 -23.26 -14.42
CA ILE A 6 -42.79 -22.37 -13.30
C ILE A 6 -41.62 -22.94 -12.52
N ALA A 7 -41.56 -24.27 -12.34
CA ALA A 7 -40.46 -24.91 -11.62
C ALA A 7 -39.10 -24.81 -12.37
N PHE A 8 -39.11 -24.85 -13.71
CA PHE A 8 -37.91 -24.72 -14.53
C PHE A 8 -37.30 -23.29 -14.52
N ILE A 9 -38.14 -22.26 -14.44
CA ILE A 9 -37.67 -20.88 -14.36
C ILE A 9 -37.00 -20.59 -13.02
N PHE A 10 -37.56 -21.10 -11.91
CA PHE A 10 -36.92 -20.96 -10.58
C PHE A 10 -35.59 -21.74 -10.46
N ALA A 11 -35.49 -22.91 -11.05
CA ALA A 11 -34.25 -23.68 -11.07
C ALA A 11 -33.13 -23.00 -11.89
N LEU A 12 -33.45 -22.37 -13.02
CA LEU A 12 -32.51 -21.62 -13.85
C LEU A 12 -31.99 -20.34 -13.17
N ILE A 13 -32.85 -19.64 -12.43
CA ILE A 13 -32.47 -18.44 -11.66
C ILE A 13 -31.59 -18.84 -10.46
N ALA A 14 -31.87 -19.94 -9.78
CA ALA A 14 -31.07 -20.42 -8.66
C ALA A 14 -29.66 -20.89 -9.14
N LEU A 15 -29.56 -21.58 -10.27
CA LEU A 15 -28.29 -22.02 -10.83
C LEU A 15 -27.41 -20.83 -11.29
N SER A 16 -27.99 -19.79 -11.88
CA SER A 16 -27.25 -18.59 -12.26
C SER A 16 -26.76 -17.80 -11.03
N SER A 17 -27.55 -17.71 -9.97
CA SER A 17 -27.17 -17.04 -8.71
C SER A 17 -26.03 -17.77 -8.00
N ILE A 18 -26.01 -19.09 -7.98
CA ILE A 18 -24.94 -19.90 -7.38
C ILE A 18 -23.65 -19.77 -8.19
N GLY A 19 -23.72 -19.81 -9.53
CA GLY A 19 -22.57 -19.62 -10.41
C GLY A 19 -21.94 -18.24 -10.24
N GLN A 20 -22.73 -17.19 -10.15
CA GLN A 20 -22.26 -15.82 -9.96
C GLN A 20 -21.65 -15.59 -8.56
N SER A 21 -22.20 -16.22 -7.52
CA SER A 21 -21.62 -16.21 -6.17
C SER A 21 -20.25 -16.90 -6.15
N ASN A 22 -20.11 -18.05 -6.80
CA ASN A 22 -18.84 -18.77 -6.84
C ASN A 22 -17.75 -18.02 -7.62
N SER A 23 -18.10 -17.35 -8.72
CA SER A 23 -17.14 -16.54 -9.49
C SER A 23 -16.66 -15.34 -8.70
N TYR A 24 -17.52 -14.66 -7.95
CA TYR A 24 -17.15 -13.55 -7.08
C TYR A 24 -16.26 -13.99 -5.92
N LEU A 25 -16.55 -15.12 -5.29
CA LEU A 25 -15.68 -15.68 -4.24
C LEU A 25 -14.28 -15.98 -4.80
N ALA A 26 -14.19 -16.55 -5.99
CA ALA A 26 -12.91 -16.82 -6.66
C ALA A 26 -12.15 -15.55 -7.01
N GLU A 27 -12.85 -14.49 -7.45
CA GLU A 27 -12.25 -13.17 -7.71
C GLU A 27 -11.60 -12.57 -6.45
N VAL A 28 -12.32 -12.57 -5.32
CA VAL A 28 -11.80 -12.05 -4.06
C VAL A 28 -10.63 -12.89 -3.56
N GLU A 29 -10.69 -14.22 -3.73
CA GLU A 29 -9.58 -15.12 -3.40
C GLU A 29 -8.33 -14.84 -4.24
N GLN A 30 -8.48 -14.70 -5.55
CA GLN A 30 -7.39 -14.35 -6.46
C GLN A 30 -6.77 -12.99 -6.09
N TRP A 31 -7.59 -11.99 -5.79
CA TRP A 31 -7.13 -10.69 -5.34
C TRP A 31 -6.31 -10.81 -4.05
N HIS A 32 -6.81 -11.57 -3.06
CA HIS A 32 -6.11 -11.78 -1.80
C HIS A 32 -4.76 -12.49 -1.99
N ASN A 33 -4.72 -13.52 -2.84
CA ASN A 33 -3.48 -14.22 -3.16
C ASN A 33 -2.46 -13.31 -3.84
N ALA A 34 -2.90 -12.45 -4.76
CA ALA A 34 -2.05 -11.44 -5.40
C ALA A 34 -1.53 -10.42 -4.36
N ARG A 35 -2.37 -9.99 -3.42
CA ARG A 35 -2.01 -9.13 -2.31
C ARG A 35 -0.91 -9.75 -1.44
N ILE A 36 -1.07 -11.03 -1.05
CA ILE A 36 -0.07 -11.80 -0.28
C ILE A 36 1.25 -11.91 -1.05
N ALA A 37 1.19 -12.18 -2.35
CA ALA A 37 2.38 -12.25 -3.20
C ALA A 37 3.11 -10.90 -3.26
N ALA A 38 2.38 -9.80 -3.43
CA ALA A 38 2.94 -8.45 -3.48
C ALA A 38 3.69 -8.07 -2.19
N LEU A 39 3.20 -8.48 -1.02
CA LEU A 39 3.88 -8.23 0.25
C LEU A 39 5.25 -8.90 0.37
N LYS A 40 5.45 -10.01 -0.35
CA LYS A 40 6.67 -10.83 -0.33
C LYS A 40 7.69 -10.46 -1.39
N THR A 41 7.35 -9.55 -2.31
CA THR A 41 8.29 -9.11 -3.37
C THR A 41 9.50 -8.39 -2.78
N PRO A 42 10.61 -8.25 -3.51
CA PRO A 42 11.77 -7.45 -3.08
C PRO A 42 11.39 -6.00 -2.70
N ASN A 43 10.37 -5.44 -3.33
CA ASN A 43 9.81 -4.12 -2.99
C ASN A 43 8.64 -4.19 -2.01
N GLY A 44 8.33 -5.37 -1.45
CA GLY A 44 7.23 -5.58 -0.52
C GLY A 44 7.45 -4.90 0.84
N TRP A 45 6.45 -5.03 1.70
CA TRP A 45 6.46 -4.39 3.01
C TRP A 45 6.97 -5.29 4.14
N LEU A 46 7.05 -6.61 3.92
CA LEU A 46 7.52 -7.57 4.92
C LEU A 46 9.05 -7.57 5.08
N ASN A 47 9.78 -7.00 4.17
CA ASN A 47 11.23 -6.91 4.20
C ASN A 47 11.76 -5.51 4.49
N LEU A 48 10.91 -4.53 4.73
CA LEU A 48 11.31 -3.16 5.04
C LEU A 48 11.77 -3.07 6.49
N GLU A 49 13.07 -2.84 6.69
CA GLU A 49 13.73 -2.81 8.00
C GLU A 49 14.36 -1.44 8.33
N GLY A 50 14.18 -0.42 7.48
CA GLY A 50 14.70 0.90 7.77
C GLY A 50 14.12 2.01 6.88
N LEU A 51 14.01 3.18 7.47
CA LEU A 51 13.77 4.45 6.81
C LEU A 51 14.70 5.48 7.43
N PHE A 52 15.67 5.95 6.66
CA PHE A 52 16.71 6.86 7.11
C PHE A 52 16.60 8.17 6.35
N TRP A 53 16.45 9.28 7.07
CA TRP A 53 16.39 10.61 6.46
C TRP A 53 17.78 11.15 6.20
N LEU A 54 18.03 11.61 4.98
CA LEU A 54 19.30 12.20 4.57
C LEU A 54 19.42 13.66 5.06
N LYS A 55 20.61 14.01 5.50
CA LYS A 55 21.02 15.40 5.73
C LYS A 55 21.75 15.92 4.49
N ALA A 56 21.72 17.22 4.25
CA ALA A 56 22.52 17.83 3.19
C ALA A 56 24.02 17.49 3.37
N GLY A 57 24.69 17.20 2.25
CA GLY A 57 26.08 16.75 2.20
C GLY A 57 26.24 15.24 2.32
N VAL A 58 27.35 14.80 2.88
CA VAL A 58 27.72 13.38 3.00
C VAL A 58 26.99 12.71 4.14
N ASN A 59 26.38 11.55 3.88
CA ASN A 59 25.76 10.67 4.86
C ASN A 59 26.43 9.30 4.78
N ARG A 60 27.30 9.00 5.74
CA ARG A 60 28.01 7.72 5.83
C ARG A 60 27.05 6.59 6.19
N PHE A 61 27.12 5.47 5.48
CA PHE A 61 26.21 4.35 5.64
C PHE A 61 26.92 3.04 5.94
N GLY A 62 26.47 2.33 6.97
CA GLY A 62 27.02 1.04 7.40
C GLY A 62 26.48 0.61 8.74
N SER A 63 26.99 -0.52 9.29
CA SER A 63 26.57 -1.04 10.60
C SER A 63 27.34 -0.43 11.78
N ALA A 64 28.48 0.22 11.55
CA ALA A 64 29.24 0.84 12.63
C ALA A 64 28.53 2.10 13.17
N THR A 65 28.53 2.27 14.49
CA THR A 65 27.87 3.40 15.19
C THR A 65 28.42 4.78 14.84
N LYS A 66 29.63 4.84 14.25
CA LYS A 66 30.24 6.08 13.78
C LYS A 66 29.71 6.61 12.45
N ASN A 67 28.85 5.84 11.76
CA ASN A 67 28.22 6.29 10.53
C ASN A 67 27.05 7.22 10.85
N ASP A 68 26.66 8.08 9.88
CA ASP A 68 25.48 8.94 10.00
C ASP A 68 24.18 8.13 9.92
N ILE A 69 24.20 7.11 9.06
CA ILE A 69 23.11 6.13 8.90
C ILE A 69 23.62 4.78 9.37
N VAL A 70 23.06 4.29 10.45
CA VAL A 70 23.45 3.02 11.08
C VAL A 70 22.35 1.98 10.84
N PHE A 71 22.70 0.92 10.10
CA PHE A 71 21.87 -0.28 10.03
C PHE A 71 22.52 -1.39 10.85
N ALA A 72 22.05 -1.57 12.08
CA ALA A 72 22.65 -2.46 13.09
C ALA A 72 22.34 -3.94 12.79
N ASN A 73 22.92 -4.48 11.72
CA ASN A 73 22.79 -5.88 11.33
C ASN A 73 24.18 -6.51 11.20
N PRO A 74 24.48 -7.66 11.86
CA PRO A 74 25.79 -8.32 11.79
C PRO A 74 26.22 -8.75 10.38
N ALA A 75 25.24 -8.99 9.47
CA ALA A 75 25.52 -9.35 8.07
C ALA A 75 25.79 -8.14 7.18
N PHE A 76 25.68 -6.90 7.71
CA PHE A 76 25.89 -5.67 6.97
C PHE A 76 27.31 -5.11 7.25
N PRO A 77 28.02 -4.53 6.26
CA PRO A 77 29.37 -4.07 6.44
C PRO A 77 29.45 -2.91 7.43
N LEU A 78 30.56 -2.79 8.13
CA LEU A 78 30.81 -1.69 9.06
C LEU A 78 30.69 -0.32 8.36
N TYR A 79 31.11 -0.25 7.10
CA TYR A 79 30.97 0.92 6.23
C TYR A 79 30.81 0.44 4.78
N LEU A 80 29.69 0.76 4.15
CA LEU A 80 29.36 0.37 2.78
C LEU A 80 29.65 1.48 1.78
N GLY A 81 29.46 2.74 2.17
CA GLY A 81 29.63 3.89 1.31
C GLY A 81 28.88 5.12 1.81
N ASP A 82 28.77 6.12 0.95
CA ASP A 82 28.17 7.41 1.26
C ASP A 82 26.98 7.72 0.34
N PHE A 83 25.89 8.19 0.92
CA PHE A 83 24.89 8.97 0.20
C PHE A 83 25.32 10.44 0.23
N VAL A 84 25.52 11.04 -0.93
CA VAL A 84 25.82 12.46 -1.08
C VAL A 84 24.56 13.18 -1.54
N PHE A 85 23.94 13.95 -0.63
CA PHE A 85 22.72 14.70 -0.90
C PHE A 85 23.03 16.18 -1.06
N GLU A 86 23.07 16.65 -2.31
CA GLU A 86 23.42 18.02 -2.66
C GLU A 86 22.53 18.54 -3.79
N ALA A 87 22.15 19.80 -3.73
CA ALA A 87 21.35 20.48 -4.76
C ALA A 87 20.09 19.68 -5.19
N GLY A 88 19.41 19.01 -4.23
CA GLY A 88 18.21 18.21 -4.50
C GLY A 88 18.49 16.89 -5.21
N LYS A 89 19.74 16.44 -5.30
CA LYS A 89 20.14 15.17 -5.91
C LYS A 89 20.81 14.27 -4.89
N VAL A 90 20.66 12.97 -5.06
CA VAL A 90 21.32 11.95 -4.24
C VAL A 90 22.22 11.10 -5.13
N HIS A 91 23.50 11.12 -4.85
CA HIS A 91 24.51 10.28 -5.49
C HIS A 91 25.06 9.26 -4.51
N TRP A 92 25.59 8.16 -5.02
CA TRP A 92 26.22 7.13 -4.22
C TRP A 92 27.73 7.10 -4.48
N LYS A 93 28.49 6.88 -3.41
CA LYS A 93 29.93 6.67 -3.45
C LYS A 93 30.29 5.41 -2.65
N ASP A 94 30.84 4.41 -3.33
CA ASP A 94 31.29 3.16 -2.70
C ASP A 94 32.41 3.38 -1.68
N ALA A 95 32.40 2.63 -0.60
CA ALA A 95 33.55 2.45 0.25
C ALA A 95 34.64 1.61 -0.45
N ALA A 96 35.90 1.76 -0.04
CA ALA A 96 36.98 0.96 -0.58
C ALA A 96 36.74 -0.55 -0.33
N GLY A 97 36.75 -1.33 -1.40
CA GLY A 97 36.54 -2.77 -1.37
C GLY A 97 35.08 -3.23 -1.37
N GLU A 98 34.11 -2.32 -1.25
CA GLU A 98 32.70 -2.61 -1.36
C GLU A 98 32.13 -2.08 -2.68
N LYS A 99 31.17 -2.79 -3.26
CA LYS A 99 30.46 -2.35 -4.47
C LYS A 99 28.99 -2.69 -4.37
N ILE A 100 28.15 -1.72 -4.68
CA ILE A 100 26.74 -1.94 -4.88
C ILE A 100 26.40 -2.16 -6.36
N THR A 101 25.23 -2.68 -6.62
CA THR A 101 24.62 -2.70 -7.95
C THR A 101 23.38 -1.84 -7.93
N VAL A 102 23.06 -1.20 -9.07
CA VAL A 102 21.84 -0.42 -9.23
C VAL A 102 21.11 -0.90 -10.47
N LYS A 103 19.81 -1.12 -10.35
CA LYS A 103 18.92 -1.43 -11.47
C LYS A 103 17.88 -0.34 -11.62
N ASN A 104 17.51 -0.06 -12.86
CA ASN A 104 16.35 0.79 -13.15
C ASN A 104 15.03 -0.01 -13.02
N SER A 105 13.90 0.66 -13.19
CA SER A 105 12.56 0.05 -13.12
C SER A 105 12.30 -1.00 -14.22
N ALA A 106 13.06 -1.00 -15.31
CA ALA A 106 13.04 -2.03 -16.34
C ALA A 106 13.89 -3.27 -15.97
N GLY A 107 14.62 -3.22 -14.84
CA GLY A 107 15.52 -4.29 -14.38
C GLY A 107 16.91 -4.25 -15.01
N GLU A 108 17.24 -3.20 -15.79
CA GLU A 108 18.52 -3.03 -16.44
C GLU A 108 19.58 -2.53 -15.45
N MET A 109 20.78 -3.10 -15.53
CA MET A 109 21.91 -2.72 -14.69
C MET A 109 22.50 -1.37 -15.13
N ILE A 110 22.65 -0.46 -14.17
CA ILE A 110 23.35 0.82 -14.38
C ILE A 110 24.86 0.59 -14.25
N GLN A 111 25.61 0.92 -15.30
CA GLN A 111 27.06 0.71 -15.37
C GLN A 111 27.83 1.78 -14.62
N ASP A 112 27.46 3.05 -14.76
CA ASP A 112 28.07 4.16 -14.04
C ASP A 112 27.12 4.73 -12.98
N ILE A 113 27.22 4.17 -11.78
CA ILE A 113 26.39 4.54 -10.63
C ILE A 113 26.71 5.96 -10.15
N SER A 114 27.96 6.40 -10.34
CA SER A 114 28.42 7.72 -9.84
C SER A 114 27.76 8.89 -10.57
N SER A 115 27.31 8.69 -11.79
CA SER A 115 26.72 9.73 -12.64
C SER A 115 25.21 9.91 -12.44
N ILE A 116 24.50 8.93 -11.84
CA ILE A 116 23.05 8.99 -11.71
C ILE A 116 22.60 9.70 -10.43
N ASN A 117 21.43 10.36 -10.54
CA ASN A 117 20.68 10.81 -9.37
C ASN A 117 19.76 9.68 -8.91
N LEU A 118 20.02 9.10 -7.72
CA LEU A 118 19.20 8.04 -7.14
C LEU A 118 17.81 8.54 -6.69
N LEU A 119 17.67 9.84 -6.47
CA LEU A 119 16.36 10.48 -6.24
C LEU A 119 15.74 10.80 -7.59
N SER A 120 14.77 10.02 -8.01
CA SER A 120 14.01 10.22 -9.24
C SER A 120 12.59 10.70 -8.94
N GLU A 121 11.92 11.29 -9.93
CA GLU A 121 10.51 11.71 -9.81
C GLU A 121 9.59 10.52 -9.53
N ARG A 122 9.93 9.35 -10.09
CA ARG A 122 9.22 8.11 -9.83
C ARG A 122 9.90 7.34 -8.71
N GLU A 123 9.23 7.20 -7.57
CA GLU A 123 9.75 6.37 -6.47
C GLU A 123 10.04 4.94 -6.95
N GLY A 124 11.25 4.45 -6.65
CA GLY A 124 11.68 3.11 -7.05
C GLY A 124 12.18 2.98 -8.49
N GLU A 125 12.38 4.09 -9.20
CA GLU A 125 13.04 4.08 -10.52
C GLU A 125 14.41 3.42 -10.46
N TYR A 126 15.17 3.72 -9.40
CA TYR A 126 16.47 3.09 -9.14
C TYR A 126 16.43 2.28 -7.85
N MET A 127 16.72 0.99 -7.98
CA MET A 127 16.87 0.08 -6.85
C MET A 127 18.35 -0.29 -6.70
N SER A 128 18.93 0.12 -5.59
CA SER A 128 20.28 -0.23 -5.19
C SER A 128 20.29 -1.53 -4.41
N GLN A 129 21.35 -2.32 -4.56
CA GLN A 129 21.50 -3.61 -3.90
C GLN A 129 22.94 -3.90 -3.49
N TRP A 130 23.09 -4.47 -2.29
CA TRP A 130 24.29 -5.12 -1.80
C TRP A 130 23.91 -6.45 -1.14
N LYS A 131 24.30 -7.57 -1.74
CA LYS A 131 23.90 -8.94 -1.32
C LYS A 131 22.38 -9.07 -1.15
N ASP A 132 21.91 -9.41 0.05
CA ASP A 132 20.48 -9.57 0.39
C ASP A 132 19.81 -8.25 0.82
N PHE A 133 20.51 -7.12 0.75
CA PHE A 133 19.98 -5.83 1.13
C PHE A 133 19.71 -4.97 -0.09
N VAL A 134 18.52 -4.37 -0.14
CA VAL A 134 18.10 -3.49 -1.22
C VAL A 134 17.53 -2.19 -0.67
N TRP A 135 17.70 -1.10 -1.41
CA TRP A 135 17.14 0.19 -0.99
C TRP A 135 16.77 1.06 -2.19
N VAL A 136 15.87 1.99 -1.92
CA VAL A 136 15.46 3.04 -2.84
C VAL A 136 15.54 4.38 -2.13
N VAL A 137 15.87 5.42 -2.86
CA VAL A 137 15.76 6.80 -2.37
C VAL A 137 14.34 7.28 -2.59
N ILE A 138 13.77 7.91 -1.58
CA ILE A 138 12.41 8.42 -1.61
C ILE A 138 12.37 9.88 -1.20
N GLN A 139 11.33 10.60 -1.63
CA GLN A 139 11.01 11.93 -1.12
C GLN A 139 9.63 11.90 -0.46
N ARG A 140 9.50 12.59 0.66
CA ARG A 140 8.24 12.85 1.35
C ARG A 140 8.23 14.30 1.77
N GLU A 141 7.41 15.10 1.09
CA GLU A 141 7.39 16.55 1.22
C GLU A 141 8.80 17.14 1.06
N ASP A 142 9.30 17.80 2.10
CA ASP A 142 10.63 18.42 2.17
C ASP A 142 11.76 17.44 2.54
N LYS A 143 11.44 16.18 2.90
CA LYS A 143 12.43 15.20 3.36
C LYS A 143 12.80 14.21 2.27
N VAL A 144 14.10 13.98 2.12
CA VAL A 144 14.66 12.92 1.29
C VAL A 144 15.22 11.83 2.21
N GLY A 145 14.93 10.59 1.89
CA GLY A 145 15.32 9.46 2.72
C GLY A 145 15.62 8.19 1.92
N VAL A 146 16.13 7.20 2.62
CA VAL A 146 16.45 5.87 2.09
C VAL A 146 15.54 4.85 2.74
N ARG A 147 14.73 4.18 1.92
CA ARG A 147 13.91 3.06 2.32
C ARG A 147 14.70 1.77 2.13
N PHE A 148 15.06 1.12 3.25
CA PHE A 148 16.02 0.02 3.29
C PHE A 148 15.33 -1.29 3.61
N ARG A 149 15.65 -2.34 2.85
CA ARG A 149 15.02 -3.66 2.94
C ARG A 149 16.07 -4.76 3.08
N ASN A 150 15.71 -5.79 3.83
CA ASN A 150 16.45 -7.04 3.95
C ASN A 150 15.64 -8.17 3.33
N LEU A 151 16.11 -8.76 2.24
CA LEU A 151 15.43 -9.86 1.55
C LEU A 151 15.37 -11.16 2.38
N LYS A 152 16.08 -11.18 3.53
CA LYS A 152 16.04 -12.22 4.55
C LYS A 152 15.46 -11.74 5.89
N ALA A 153 14.63 -10.69 5.84
CA ALA A 153 13.96 -10.17 7.03
C ALA A 153 13.17 -11.27 7.75
N LYS A 154 13.24 -11.27 9.08
CA LYS A 154 12.51 -12.25 9.90
C LYS A 154 11.01 -12.19 9.64
N THR A 155 10.45 -10.98 9.52
CA THR A 155 9.05 -10.75 9.18
C THR A 155 8.65 -11.38 7.86
N LEU A 156 9.52 -11.36 6.83
CA LEU A 156 9.26 -12.01 5.56
C LEU A 156 9.33 -13.55 5.67
N LEU A 157 10.34 -14.07 6.38
CA LEU A 157 10.58 -15.52 6.50
C LEU A 157 9.52 -16.21 7.36
N GLU A 158 9.02 -15.54 8.40
CA GLU A 158 8.02 -16.08 9.34
C GLU A 158 6.57 -15.72 8.95
N PHE A 159 6.37 -15.04 7.83
CA PHE A 159 5.05 -14.60 7.40
C PHE A 159 4.13 -15.77 7.03
N LYS A 160 3.03 -15.92 7.75
CA LYS A 160 2.05 -17.01 7.60
C LYS A 160 0.77 -16.60 6.85
N GLY A 161 0.73 -15.39 6.31
CA GLY A 161 -0.48 -14.84 5.68
C GLY A 161 -1.17 -13.78 6.56
N ILE A 162 -2.30 -13.32 6.09
CA ILE A 162 -3.14 -12.34 6.81
C ILE A 162 -4.52 -12.96 7.00
N GLU A 163 -4.98 -12.97 8.24
CA GLU A 163 -6.36 -13.36 8.53
C GLU A 163 -7.34 -12.35 7.92
N ARG A 164 -8.45 -12.85 7.44
CA ARG A 164 -9.54 -12.04 6.90
C ARG A 164 -10.90 -12.55 7.38
N PHE A 165 -11.89 -11.71 7.29
CA PHE A 165 -13.28 -12.12 7.48
C PHE A 165 -13.73 -13.01 6.31
N PRO A 166 -14.71 -13.90 6.55
CA PRO A 166 -15.35 -14.65 5.46
C PRO A 166 -15.92 -13.70 4.42
N VAL A 167 -15.69 -14.01 3.15
CA VAL A 167 -16.23 -13.22 2.03
C VAL A 167 -17.74 -13.27 2.03
N ASN A 168 -18.38 -12.11 1.93
CA ASN A 168 -19.82 -11.99 1.85
C ASN A 168 -20.20 -10.88 0.85
N ALA A 169 -21.00 -11.23 -0.15
CA ALA A 169 -21.39 -10.31 -1.22
C ALA A 169 -22.12 -9.05 -0.73
N LYS A 170 -22.73 -9.07 0.48
CA LYS A 170 -23.33 -7.89 1.09
C LYS A 170 -22.34 -6.74 1.31
N TRP A 171 -21.04 -7.04 1.38
CA TRP A 171 -19.97 -6.07 1.58
C TRP A 171 -19.40 -5.52 0.26
N ARG A 172 -19.94 -5.93 -0.89
CA ARG A 172 -19.69 -5.28 -2.19
C ARG A 172 -20.87 -4.34 -2.49
N ILE A 173 -20.69 -3.07 -2.18
CA ILE A 173 -21.75 -2.09 -2.12
C ILE A 173 -21.64 -1.14 -3.30
N LYS A 174 -22.74 -0.92 -4.00
CA LYS A 174 -22.84 0.05 -5.08
C LYS A 174 -22.76 1.46 -4.48
N ALA A 175 -21.96 2.31 -5.07
CA ALA A 175 -21.78 3.69 -4.66
C ALA A 175 -21.91 4.64 -5.87
N LYS A 176 -22.45 5.81 -5.60
CA LYS A 176 -22.42 6.92 -6.55
C LYS A 176 -21.25 7.83 -6.23
N VAL A 177 -20.48 8.19 -7.25
CA VAL A 177 -19.38 9.13 -7.12
C VAL A 177 -19.89 10.53 -7.41
N ILE A 178 -19.85 11.41 -6.44
CA ILE A 178 -20.15 12.82 -6.59
C ILE A 178 -18.83 13.55 -6.82
N PRO A 179 -18.61 14.16 -8.00
CA PRO A 179 -17.40 14.92 -8.28
C PRO A 179 -17.18 16.01 -7.24
N GLN A 180 -15.91 16.20 -6.85
CA GLN A 180 -15.47 17.27 -5.95
C GLN A 180 -14.37 18.05 -6.67
N ASP A 181 -14.73 19.15 -7.29
CA ASP A 181 -13.97 19.64 -8.43
C ASP A 181 -12.77 20.51 -8.10
N GLN A 182 -12.59 21.03 -6.90
CA GLN A 182 -11.65 22.16 -6.84
C GLN A 182 -10.74 22.22 -5.62
N ASN A 183 -11.02 21.49 -4.58
CA ASN A 183 -10.15 21.51 -3.40
C ASN A 183 -9.41 20.19 -3.26
N PRO A 184 -8.07 20.21 -3.18
CA PRO A 184 -7.32 19.00 -2.89
C PRO A 184 -7.77 18.42 -1.54
N LEU A 185 -7.82 17.11 -1.48
CA LEU A 185 -8.07 16.41 -0.23
C LEU A 185 -6.79 16.41 0.62
N MET A 186 -6.83 17.09 1.76
CA MET A 186 -5.68 17.12 2.68
C MET A 186 -5.63 15.83 3.47
N ILE A 187 -4.57 15.06 3.28
CA ILE A 187 -4.36 13.76 3.93
C ILE A 187 -3.13 13.86 4.85
N MET A 188 -3.35 13.61 6.12
CA MET A 188 -2.26 13.49 7.09
C MET A 188 -1.67 12.07 7.05
N ASN A 189 -0.35 11.94 7.13
CA ASN A 189 0.32 10.66 7.29
C ASN A 189 0.69 10.40 8.76
N VAL A 190 1.22 9.20 9.04
CA VAL A 190 1.65 8.79 10.40
C VAL A 190 2.80 9.62 10.98
N LEU A 191 3.49 10.43 10.16
CA LEU A 191 4.53 11.36 10.60
C LEU A 191 3.97 12.75 10.96
N GLY A 192 2.63 12.93 10.85
CA GLY A 192 1.98 14.23 11.08
C GLY A 192 2.10 15.23 9.93
N GLN A 193 2.61 14.81 8.77
CA GLN A 193 2.69 15.64 7.56
C GLN A 193 1.35 15.62 6.83
N ASN A 194 0.91 16.78 6.36
CA ASN A 194 -0.28 16.93 5.54
C ASN A 194 0.12 17.07 4.06
N THR A 195 -0.40 16.20 3.23
CA THR A 195 -0.17 16.20 1.77
C THR A 195 -1.47 16.50 1.05
N ALA A 196 -1.43 17.42 0.10
CA ALA A 196 -2.55 17.71 -0.80
C ALA A 196 -2.64 16.60 -1.86
N GLN A 197 -3.76 15.85 -1.85
CA GLN A 197 -4.05 14.80 -2.81
C GLN A 197 -5.13 15.25 -3.77
N LYS A 198 -5.05 14.80 -5.03
CA LYS A 198 -6.12 15.06 -6.00
C LYS A 198 -7.40 14.35 -5.54
N HIS A 199 -8.48 15.11 -5.41
CA HIS A 199 -9.76 14.55 -5.00
C HIS A 199 -10.36 13.69 -6.12
N GLY A 200 -10.64 12.41 -5.82
CA GLY A 200 -11.23 11.44 -6.75
C GLY A 200 -12.76 11.43 -6.75
N GLY A 201 -13.39 12.30 -5.97
CA GLY A 201 -14.83 12.36 -5.76
C GLY A 201 -15.26 11.78 -4.42
N GLN A 202 -16.48 12.11 -4.00
CA GLN A 202 -17.12 11.58 -2.80
C GLN A 202 -17.98 10.37 -3.17
N LEU A 203 -17.67 9.22 -2.61
CA LEU A 203 -18.44 7.98 -2.71
C LEU A 203 -19.63 8.06 -1.78
N VAL A 204 -20.84 8.05 -2.33
CA VAL A 204 -22.10 8.03 -1.58
C VAL A 204 -22.74 6.66 -1.72
N PHE A 205 -23.02 5.99 -0.61
CA PHE A 205 -23.57 4.64 -0.59
C PHE A 205 -24.52 4.43 0.59
N GLU A 206 -25.37 3.44 0.47
CA GLU A 206 -26.34 3.09 1.52
C GLU A 206 -25.97 1.77 2.19
N MET A 207 -26.12 1.72 3.49
CA MET A 207 -25.92 0.52 4.29
C MET A 207 -26.85 0.56 5.51
N GLU A 208 -27.59 -0.52 5.74
CA GLU A 208 -28.56 -0.63 6.87
C GLU A 208 -29.54 0.55 6.92
N GLY A 209 -30.01 1.02 5.75
CA GLY A 209 -30.99 2.10 5.64
C GLY A 209 -30.41 3.50 5.94
N LYS A 210 -29.09 3.64 6.02
CA LYS A 210 -28.40 4.92 6.23
C LYS A 210 -27.45 5.22 5.09
N THR A 211 -27.33 6.51 4.75
CA THR A 211 -26.38 7.00 3.76
C THR A 211 -25.04 7.28 4.42
N TYR A 212 -23.98 6.74 3.82
CA TYR A 212 -22.58 6.97 4.21
C TYR A 212 -21.81 7.64 3.09
N ARG A 213 -20.68 8.25 3.43
CA ARG A 213 -19.80 8.95 2.51
C ARG A 213 -18.34 8.60 2.79
N LEU A 214 -17.54 8.49 1.71
CA LEU A 214 -16.10 8.37 1.78
C LEU A 214 -15.49 9.23 0.68
N ASP A 215 -14.51 10.02 1.00
CA ASP A 215 -13.74 10.75 0.00
C ASP A 215 -12.63 9.87 -0.57
N ALA A 216 -12.52 9.86 -1.88
CA ALA A 216 -11.55 9.09 -2.62
C ALA A 216 -10.41 9.98 -3.12
N ILE A 217 -9.22 9.40 -3.26
CA ILE A 217 -8.03 10.01 -3.85
C ILE A 217 -7.88 9.49 -5.29
N ASP A 218 -7.58 10.38 -6.24
CA ASP A 218 -7.20 10.03 -7.60
C ASP A 218 -5.67 10.13 -7.77
N GLU A 219 -4.98 9.03 -7.63
CA GLU A 219 -3.53 8.95 -7.83
C GLU A 219 -3.09 8.97 -9.32
N GLY A 220 -4.02 9.28 -10.24
CA GLY A 220 -3.76 9.37 -11.68
C GLY A 220 -3.83 8.04 -12.43
N GLY A 221 -4.00 6.91 -11.73
CA GLY A 221 -4.15 5.58 -12.30
C GLY A 221 -5.59 5.28 -12.77
N ILE A 222 -5.84 3.99 -13.02
CA ILE A 222 -7.18 3.48 -13.44
C ILE A 222 -8.14 3.30 -12.27
N ARG A 223 -7.65 3.39 -11.03
CA ARG A 223 -8.42 3.19 -9.80
C ARG A 223 -8.45 4.45 -8.96
N LEU A 224 -9.43 4.50 -8.08
CA LEU A 224 -9.49 5.41 -6.96
C LEU A 224 -8.97 4.71 -5.72
N PHE A 225 -8.33 5.48 -4.83
CA PHE A 225 -7.79 5.01 -3.57
C PHE A 225 -8.55 5.63 -2.40
N VAL A 226 -8.90 4.83 -1.39
CA VAL A 226 -9.62 5.27 -0.20
C VAL A 226 -8.91 4.76 1.04
N THR A 227 -8.63 5.67 1.96
CA THR A 227 -8.28 5.34 3.35
C THR A 227 -9.52 5.50 4.22
N PHE A 228 -9.87 4.53 5.04
CA PHE A 228 -11.04 4.60 5.91
C PHE A 228 -10.82 3.90 7.25
N ALA A 229 -11.57 4.34 8.24
CA ALA A 229 -11.71 3.64 9.53
C ALA A 229 -13.19 3.38 9.80
N ASP A 230 -13.49 2.38 10.60
CA ASP A 230 -14.84 1.98 10.98
C ASP A 230 -14.89 1.51 12.44
N ALA A 231 -16.06 1.12 12.96
CA ALA A 231 -16.22 0.72 14.36
C ALA A 231 -15.46 -0.57 14.74
N THR A 232 -14.86 -1.30 13.77
CA THR A 232 -13.99 -2.46 14.02
C THR A 232 -12.51 -2.06 14.22
N SER A 233 -12.14 -0.82 13.84
CA SER A 233 -10.77 -0.34 13.91
C SER A 233 -10.25 -0.33 15.36
N GLY A 234 -9.04 -0.89 15.56
CA GLY A 234 -8.44 -1.07 16.90
C GLY A 234 -8.96 -2.26 17.68
N LYS A 235 -10.02 -2.93 17.20
CA LYS A 235 -10.60 -4.14 17.82
C LYS A 235 -10.23 -5.38 17.00
N THR A 236 -10.90 -5.59 15.89
CA THR A 236 -10.70 -6.74 14.99
C THR A 236 -9.98 -6.38 13.71
N THR A 237 -9.92 -5.11 13.34
CA THR A 237 -9.15 -4.58 12.21
C THR A 237 -8.08 -3.60 12.67
N TYR A 238 -7.15 -3.22 11.78
CA TYR A 238 -6.02 -2.37 12.13
C TYR A 238 -6.46 -1.00 12.66
N GLY A 239 -5.82 -0.55 13.73
CA GLY A 239 -6.27 0.63 14.50
C GLY A 239 -6.27 1.95 13.74
N SER A 240 -5.27 2.16 12.87
CA SER A 240 -5.16 3.37 12.07
C SER A 240 -6.06 3.37 10.81
N GLY A 241 -6.92 2.34 10.65
CA GLY A 241 -7.78 2.19 9.48
C GLY A 241 -7.22 1.24 8.43
N ARG A 242 -7.95 1.11 7.34
CA ARG A 242 -7.67 0.22 6.21
C ARG A 242 -7.72 0.97 4.91
N PHE A 243 -7.22 0.34 3.86
CA PHE A 243 -7.21 0.85 2.49
C PHE A 243 -8.17 0.05 1.62
N ILE A 244 -8.73 0.71 0.62
CA ILE A 244 -9.48 0.09 -0.48
C ILE A 244 -9.08 0.78 -1.78
N GLU A 245 -8.87 -0.01 -2.81
CA GLU A 245 -8.83 0.45 -4.20
C GLU A 245 -10.12 0.03 -4.90
N LEU A 246 -10.67 0.92 -5.71
CA LEU A 246 -11.89 0.67 -6.47
C LEU A 246 -11.76 1.24 -7.89
N GLU A 247 -12.50 0.66 -8.83
CA GLU A 247 -12.53 1.14 -10.20
C GLU A 247 -13.11 2.57 -10.27
N LYS A 248 -12.62 3.39 -11.18
CA LYS A 248 -13.21 4.70 -11.45
C LYS A 248 -14.68 4.54 -11.87
N PRO A 249 -15.54 5.56 -11.61
CA PRO A 249 -16.95 5.44 -11.92
C PRO A 249 -17.20 5.24 -13.42
N ASP A 250 -18.27 4.52 -13.72
CA ASP A 250 -18.79 4.37 -15.07
C ASP A 250 -19.43 5.67 -15.61
N ALA A 251 -20.01 5.60 -16.80
CA ALA A 251 -20.67 6.74 -17.46
C ALA A 251 -21.88 7.28 -16.66
N ASN A 252 -22.44 6.49 -15.74
CA ASN A 252 -23.55 6.90 -14.86
C ASN A 252 -23.03 7.50 -13.54
N GLY A 253 -21.72 7.57 -13.35
CA GLY A 253 -21.10 8.01 -12.11
C GLY A 253 -21.17 6.96 -11.00
N GLU A 254 -21.28 5.68 -11.33
CA GLU A 254 -21.44 4.58 -10.39
C GLU A 254 -20.19 3.69 -10.32
N THR A 255 -19.91 3.15 -9.14
CA THR A 255 -18.84 2.18 -8.89
C THR A 255 -19.23 1.24 -7.77
N TYR A 256 -18.35 0.30 -7.41
CA TYR A 256 -18.53 -0.59 -6.28
C TYR A 256 -17.41 -0.40 -5.25
N ILE A 257 -17.81 -0.23 -3.99
CA ILE A 257 -16.90 -0.34 -2.84
C ILE A 257 -16.94 -1.78 -2.38
N ASP A 258 -15.86 -2.54 -2.58
CA ASP A 258 -15.79 -3.92 -2.15
C ASP A 258 -15.00 -4.04 -0.84
N PHE A 259 -15.69 -3.96 0.29
CA PHE A 259 -15.07 -4.08 1.61
C PHE A 259 -14.45 -5.45 1.88
N ASN A 260 -14.80 -6.52 1.11
CA ASN A 260 -14.10 -7.80 1.18
C ASN A 260 -12.63 -7.69 0.71
N LYS A 261 -12.32 -6.63 -0.05
CA LYS A 261 -10.98 -6.27 -0.49
C LYS A 261 -10.34 -5.15 0.34
N ALA A 262 -10.93 -4.81 1.50
CA ALA A 262 -10.29 -3.88 2.43
C ALA A 262 -9.04 -4.51 3.05
N TYR A 263 -7.91 -3.77 3.05
CA TYR A 263 -6.62 -4.32 3.43
C TYR A 263 -5.85 -3.44 4.41
N ASN A 264 -4.95 -4.07 5.15
CA ASN A 264 -4.07 -3.39 6.09
C ASN A 264 -3.08 -2.46 5.37
N PRO A 265 -2.88 -1.23 5.88
CA PRO A 265 -1.84 -0.35 5.38
C PRO A 265 -0.44 -0.95 5.63
N PRO A 266 0.59 -0.49 4.92
CA PRO A 266 1.98 -0.89 5.15
C PRO A 266 2.45 -0.81 6.61
N CYS A 267 1.97 0.18 7.36
CA CYS A 267 2.29 0.38 8.77
C CYS A 267 1.84 -0.76 9.69
N ALA A 268 0.96 -1.65 9.22
CA ALA A 268 0.62 -2.87 9.94
C ALA A 268 1.75 -3.93 9.92
N PHE A 269 2.70 -3.82 8.97
CA PHE A 269 3.78 -4.79 8.77
C PHE A 269 5.14 -4.26 9.18
N THR A 270 5.33 -2.94 9.21
CA THR A 270 6.60 -2.29 9.51
C THR A 270 6.38 -0.87 10.05
N GLU A 271 7.21 -0.46 11.01
CA GLU A 271 7.22 0.90 11.56
C GLU A 271 7.86 1.94 10.61
N PHE A 272 8.52 1.47 9.55
CA PHE A 272 9.24 2.32 8.59
C PHE A 272 8.38 2.80 7.42
N ALA A 273 7.07 2.52 7.44
CA ALA A 273 6.14 3.02 6.44
C ALA A 273 5.58 4.41 6.81
N THR A 274 5.24 5.20 5.80
CA THR A 274 4.70 6.57 5.94
C THR A 274 3.25 6.60 5.45
N CYS A 275 2.37 5.82 6.11
CA CYS A 275 1.01 5.59 5.64
C CYS A 275 0.12 6.84 5.76
N PRO A 276 -0.74 7.11 4.76
CA PRO A 276 -1.81 8.08 4.91
C PRO A 276 -2.84 7.59 5.95
N LEU A 277 -3.36 8.51 6.71
CA LEU A 277 -4.41 8.25 7.71
C LEU A 277 -5.79 8.60 7.13
N PRO A 278 -6.86 7.90 7.55
CA PRO A 278 -8.20 8.27 7.18
C PRO A 278 -8.54 9.68 7.64
N PRO A 279 -8.93 10.57 6.73
CA PRO A 279 -9.40 11.90 7.11
C PRO A 279 -10.70 11.79 7.95
N PRO A 280 -11.10 12.81 8.70
CA PRO A 280 -12.23 12.75 9.62
C PRO A 280 -13.52 12.23 8.97
N GLN A 281 -13.84 12.65 7.75
CA GLN A 281 -15.04 12.25 7.02
C GLN A 281 -15.00 10.78 6.54
N ASN A 282 -13.83 10.15 6.49
CA ASN A 282 -13.67 8.72 6.16
C ASN A 282 -13.68 7.81 7.40
N ARG A 283 -14.14 8.32 8.55
CA ARG A 283 -14.31 7.54 9.76
C ARG A 283 -15.78 7.16 9.94
N LEU A 284 -16.12 5.94 9.52
CA LEU A 284 -17.48 5.42 9.57
C LEU A 284 -17.85 4.99 11.00
N THR A 285 -19.07 5.31 11.43
CA THR A 285 -19.59 4.93 12.75
C THR A 285 -20.15 3.51 12.80
N ILE A 286 -20.28 2.85 11.66
CA ILE A 286 -20.76 1.47 11.53
C ILE A 286 -19.58 0.49 11.54
N ALA A 287 -19.82 -0.75 11.99
CA ALA A 287 -18.85 -1.84 11.92
C ALA A 287 -18.87 -2.51 10.54
N ILE A 288 -17.67 -2.71 9.95
CA ILE A 288 -17.49 -3.38 8.66
C ILE A 288 -16.59 -4.62 8.87
N PRO A 289 -17.15 -5.75 9.36
CA PRO A 289 -16.41 -6.99 9.53
C PRO A 289 -16.24 -7.71 8.18
N ALA A 290 -15.43 -7.13 7.30
CA ALA A 290 -15.09 -7.62 5.97
C ALA A 290 -13.62 -7.30 5.66
N GLY A 291 -13.00 -7.99 4.71
CA GLY A 291 -11.60 -7.78 4.33
C GLY A 291 -10.60 -8.31 5.35
N GLU A 292 -9.39 -7.74 5.35
CA GLU A 292 -8.31 -8.15 6.25
C GLU A 292 -8.60 -7.78 7.71
N LYS A 293 -8.31 -8.70 8.64
CA LYS A 293 -8.23 -8.44 10.07
C LYS A 293 -6.89 -7.78 10.41
N LYS A 294 -6.74 -7.28 11.63
CA LYS A 294 -5.46 -6.70 12.07
C LYS A 294 -4.34 -7.74 11.96
N TYR A 295 -3.20 -7.32 11.44
CA TYR A 295 -1.99 -8.12 11.39
C TYR A 295 -1.12 -7.85 12.62
N GLY A 296 -0.54 -8.91 13.20
CA GLY A 296 0.32 -8.78 14.37
C GLY A 296 -0.42 -8.44 15.67
N HIS A 297 0.34 -7.96 16.64
CA HIS A 297 -0.12 -7.62 17.99
C HIS A 297 -0.20 -6.10 18.24
N HIS A 298 -0.21 -5.30 17.16
CA HIS A 298 -0.27 -3.83 17.26
C HIS A 298 -1.67 -3.30 17.44
#